data_1947359d964876c5cf3b7a7c68ff8da4
#
_entry.id   1947359d964876c5cf3b7a7c68ff8da4
#
_cell.length_a   1.000
_cell.length_b   1.000
_cell.length_c   1.000
_cell.angle_alpha   90.00
_cell.angle_beta   90.00
_cell.angle_gamma   90.00
#
_symmetry.space_group_name_H-M   'P 1'
#
loop_
_entity.id
_entity.type
_entity.pdbx_description
1 polymer ?
#
loop_
_entity_poly.entity_id
_entity_poly.type
_entity_poly.pdbx_seq_one_letter_code
_entity_poly.pdbx_strand_id
1 'polypeptide(L)'
;SLSWLTGSKLGGGLIKDYTLSAQYEFGGGTNVNNYMVGPGIDWNIPGFMYVGTRFYYVDNSETSDDYQTTVVWGKAMEFGSTRILFDGYIDWSTAEDDHKSDFHFNPQLKLDLGNYRGKPGVLYAGIEYSYWNNKYGLNDDVMETENAVSALVKFHF
;
A
#
# COMPACT_ATOMS: atom_id res chain seq x y z
N SER A 1 9.81 12.13 -6.68
CA SER A 1 11.21 11.77 -6.42
C SER A 1 12.01 13.00 -5.96
N LEU A 2 12.74 12.88 -4.87
CA LEU A 2 13.56 13.95 -4.29
C LEU A 2 15.07 13.73 -4.52
N SER A 3 15.45 12.71 -5.28
CA SER A 3 16.84 12.39 -5.56
C SER A 3 17.62 13.53 -6.23
N TRP A 4 16.92 14.37 -6.98
CA TRP A 4 17.50 15.56 -7.61
C TRP A 4 17.89 16.68 -6.62
N LEU A 5 17.25 16.73 -5.44
CA LEU A 5 17.57 17.72 -4.41
C LEU A 5 18.82 17.34 -3.62
N THR A 6 19.11 16.08 -3.46
CA THR A 6 20.22 15.61 -2.62
C THR A 6 21.47 15.27 -3.42
N GLY A 7 21.35 15.03 -4.72
CA GLY A 7 22.48 14.75 -5.63
C GLY A 7 23.30 13.51 -5.26
N SER A 8 22.89 12.77 -4.23
CA SER A 8 23.62 11.63 -3.72
C SER A 8 22.69 10.47 -3.39
N LYS A 9 23.11 9.26 -3.74
CA LYS A 9 22.51 8.03 -3.24
C LYS A 9 22.91 7.84 -1.78
N LEU A 10 22.14 8.42 -0.87
CA LEU A 10 22.31 8.19 0.55
C LEU A 10 21.94 6.73 0.87
N GLY A 11 22.76 6.03 1.64
CA GLY A 11 22.45 4.71 2.15
C GLY A 11 23.07 3.51 1.40
N GLY A 12 24.17 3.71 0.65
CA GLY A 12 24.99 2.59 0.15
C GLY A 12 24.29 1.67 -0.86
N GLY A 13 23.33 2.17 -1.62
CA GLY A 13 22.61 1.39 -2.64
C GLY A 13 21.33 0.69 -2.14
N LEU A 14 21.07 0.66 -0.83
CA LEU A 14 19.84 0.11 -0.26
C LEU A 14 18.64 1.05 -0.43
N ILE A 15 18.87 2.35 -0.34
CA ILE A 15 17.84 3.37 -0.56
C ILE A 15 17.88 3.81 -2.01
N LYS A 16 16.77 3.62 -2.72
CA LYS A 16 16.62 4.00 -4.11
C LYS A 16 16.29 5.47 -4.27
N ASP A 17 15.35 5.95 -3.48
CA ASP A 17 14.86 7.32 -3.56
C ASP A 17 14.12 7.75 -2.28
N TYR A 18 14.03 9.06 -2.09
CA TYR A 18 13.16 9.69 -1.10
C TYR A 18 11.98 10.33 -1.81
N THR A 19 10.81 10.22 -1.23
CA THR A 19 9.58 10.78 -1.77
C THR A 19 8.91 11.70 -0.75
N LEU A 20 8.18 12.66 -1.25
CA LEU A 20 7.23 13.44 -0.47
C LEU A 20 5.87 13.21 -1.10
N SER A 21 4.92 12.73 -0.31
CA SER A 21 3.56 12.44 -0.76
C SER A 21 2.58 13.37 -0.07
N ALA A 22 1.59 13.82 -0.83
CA ALA A 22 0.45 14.54 -0.32
C ALA A 22 -0.81 13.92 -0.92
N GLN A 23 -1.79 13.63 -0.09
CA GLN A 23 -3.06 13.04 -0.48
C GLN A 23 -4.20 13.80 0.16
N TYR A 24 -5.25 14.03 -0.58
CA TYR A 24 -6.48 14.61 -0.11
C TYR A 24 -7.62 13.63 -0.33
N GLU A 25 -8.33 13.31 0.74
CA GLU A 25 -9.50 12.44 0.70
C GLU A 25 -10.77 13.25 0.90
N PHE A 26 -11.67 13.12 -0.05
CA PHE A 26 -12.96 13.77 -0.03
C PHE A 26 -14.07 12.73 0.16
N GLY A 27 -14.74 12.79 1.30
CA GLY A 27 -15.87 11.91 1.60
C GLY A 27 -17.18 12.48 1.05
N GLY A 28 -17.73 11.87 0.01
CA GLY A 28 -19.03 12.23 -0.53
C GLY A 28 -20.19 11.77 0.40
N GLY A 29 -20.70 12.66 1.22
CA GLY A 29 -21.88 12.40 2.07
C GLY A 29 -21.76 12.83 3.54
N THR A 30 -20.54 12.97 4.03
CA THR A 30 -20.19 13.64 5.27
C THR A 30 -19.09 14.62 4.95
N ASN A 31 -19.07 15.79 5.56
CA ASN A 31 -18.03 16.82 5.32
C ASN A 31 -16.64 16.41 5.86
N VAL A 32 -16.28 15.14 5.73
CA VAL A 32 -14.99 14.63 6.18
C VAL A 32 -13.94 14.91 5.12
N ASN A 33 -13.04 15.79 5.45
CA ASN A 33 -11.87 16.12 4.62
C ASN A 33 -10.63 15.69 5.38
N ASN A 34 -9.87 14.78 4.79
CA ASN A 34 -8.60 14.32 5.34
C ASN A 34 -7.45 14.80 4.47
N TYR A 35 -6.46 15.41 5.09
CA TYR A 35 -5.18 15.73 4.47
C TYR A 35 -4.11 14.80 5.00
N MET A 36 -3.42 14.14 4.10
CA MET A 36 -2.29 13.27 4.42
C MET A 36 -1.05 13.82 3.75
N VAL A 37 -0.02 14.05 4.52
CA VAL A 37 1.28 14.48 4.00
C VAL A 37 2.39 13.75 4.73
N GLY A 38 3.42 13.37 4.01
CA GLY A 38 4.55 12.76 4.65
C GLY A 38 5.67 12.31 3.72
N PRO A 39 6.86 12.10 4.30
CA PRO A 39 8.00 11.57 3.59
C PRO A 39 7.85 10.07 3.33
N GLY A 40 8.54 9.60 2.32
CA GLY A 40 8.65 8.18 2.01
C GLY A 40 10.05 7.81 1.58
N ILE A 41 10.31 6.52 1.64
CA ILE A 41 11.57 5.92 1.20
C ILE A 41 11.23 4.80 0.23
N ASP A 42 11.84 4.85 -0.96
CA ASP A 42 11.84 3.74 -1.90
C ASP A 42 13.13 2.94 -1.71
N TRP A 43 12.97 1.66 -1.48
CA TRP A 43 14.06 0.74 -1.17
C TRP A 43 14.50 -0.02 -2.41
N ASN A 44 15.79 -0.27 -2.51
CA ASN A 44 16.36 -1.13 -3.54
C ASN A 44 16.67 -2.51 -2.94
N ILE A 45 15.65 -3.37 -2.90
CA ILE A 45 15.78 -4.71 -2.34
C ILE A 45 15.93 -5.71 -3.48
N PRO A 46 17.04 -6.52 -3.50
CA PRO A 46 17.24 -7.52 -4.53
C PRO A 46 16.07 -8.51 -4.64
N GLY A 47 15.63 -8.77 -5.87
CA GLY A 47 14.52 -9.68 -6.16
C GLY A 47 13.13 -9.04 -6.09
N PHE A 48 13.00 -7.81 -5.63
CA PHE A 48 11.75 -7.04 -5.67
C PHE A 48 11.75 -6.03 -6.81
N MET A 49 10.60 -5.83 -7.43
CA MET A 49 10.41 -4.76 -8.43
C MET A 49 10.39 -3.40 -7.75
N TYR A 50 9.73 -3.31 -6.61
CA TYR A 50 9.69 -2.14 -5.74
C TYR A 50 9.39 -2.54 -4.30
N VAL A 51 9.91 -1.77 -3.38
CA VAL A 51 9.52 -1.74 -1.97
C VAL A 51 9.54 -0.29 -1.54
N GLY A 52 8.46 0.17 -0.95
CA GLY A 52 8.35 1.55 -0.49
C GLY A 52 7.74 1.62 0.89
N THR A 53 8.23 2.56 1.69
CA THR A 53 7.66 2.90 2.99
C THR A 53 7.22 4.35 2.94
N ARG A 54 6.01 4.63 3.42
CA ARG A 54 5.44 5.98 3.50
C ARG A 54 5.03 6.25 4.93
N PHE A 55 5.32 7.45 5.39
CA PHE A 55 4.92 7.94 6.70
C PHE A 55 4.02 9.15 6.49
N TYR A 56 2.78 9.06 6.93
CA TYR A 56 1.82 10.13 6.77
C TYR A 56 1.44 10.74 8.10
N TYR A 57 1.39 12.06 8.12
CA TYR A 57 0.62 12.82 9.08
C TYR A 57 -0.76 13.04 8.50
N VAL A 58 -1.79 12.66 9.26
CA VAL A 58 -3.18 12.75 8.85
C VAL A 58 -3.85 13.85 9.64
N ASP A 59 -4.19 14.94 8.97
CA ASP A 59 -5.02 16.01 9.54
C ASP A 59 -6.50 15.69 9.19
N ASN A 60 -7.27 15.40 10.22
CA ASN A 60 -8.68 15.03 10.09
C ASN A 60 -9.55 16.14 10.67
N SER A 61 -10.49 16.66 9.89
CA SER A 61 -11.35 17.78 10.29
C SER A 61 -12.35 17.47 11.43
N GLU A 62 -12.58 16.21 11.74
CA GLU A 62 -13.59 15.79 12.74
C GLU A 62 -13.00 15.04 13.95
N THR A 63 -11.76 14.55 13.87
CA THR A 63 -11.08 13.81 14.94
C THR A 63 -9.69 14.38 15.19
N SER A 64 -8.99 13.85 16.20
CA SER A 64 -7.59 14.21 16.45
C SER A 64 -6.69 13.74 15.29
N ASP A 65 -5.57 14.42 15.15
CA ASP A 65 -4.55 14.13 14.14
C ASP A 65 -3.91 12.75 14.37
N ASP A 66 -3.74 11.98 13.32
CA ASP A 66 -3.19 10.63 13.36
C ASP A 66 -1.92 10.49 12.54
N TYR A 67 -1.15 9.44 12.83
CA TYR A 67 -0.01 9.01 12.02
C TYR A 67 -0.33 7.69 11.33
N GLN A 68 -0.01 7.59 10.06
CA GLN A 68 -0.15 6.37 9.28
C GLN A 68 1.18 5.97 8.66
N THR A 69 1.51 4.69 8.76
CA THR A 69 2.64 4.09 8.05
C THR A 69 2.10 3.11 7.01
N THR A 70 2.54 3.27 5.77
CA THR A 70 2.19 2.38 4.67
C THR A 70 3.45 1.74 4.11
N VAL A 71 3.45 0.42 3.97
CA VAL A 71 4.49 -0.34 3.27
C VAL A 71 3.88 -0.95 2.02
N VAL A 72 4.52 -0.75 0.88
CA VAL A 72 4.11 -1.32 -0.41
C VAL A 72 5.23 -2.16 -0.98
N TRP A 73 4.89 -3.25 -1.67
CA TRP A 73 5.88 -4.10 -2.33
C TRP A 73 5.33 -4.70 -3.61
N GLY A 74 6.23 -5.07 -4.49
CA GLY A 74 5.94 -5.84 -5.69
C GLY A 74 7.12 -6.72 -6.05
N LYS A 75 6.85 -8.01 -6.25
CA LYS A 75 7.82 -9.01 -6.63
C LYS A 75 7.28 -9.82 -7.81
N ALA A 76 8.06 -9.87 -8.89
CA ALA A 76 7.79 -10.77 -10.01
C ALA A 76 8.63 -12.05 -9.87
N MET A 77 7.98 -13.19 -10.07
CA MET A 77 8.63 -14.50 -10.09
C MET A 77 8.37 -15.13 -11.45
N GLU A 78 9.41 -15.63 -12.09
CA GLU A 78 9.33 -16.25 -13.41
C GLU A 78 9.76 -17.72 -13.33
N PHE A 79 8.89 -18.61 -13.81
CA PHE A 79 9.10 -20.05 -13.89
C PHE A 79 8.82 -20.53 -15.33
N GLY A 80 9.84 -20.52 -16.19
CA GLY A 80 9.65 -20.82 -17.61
C GLY A 80 8.74 -19.76 -18.28
N SER A 81 7.62 -20.18 -18.83
CA SER A 81 6.60 -19.29 -19.44
C SER A 81 5.61 -18.72 -18.43
N THR A 82 5.69 -19.11 -17.17
CA THR A 82 4.81 -18.66 -16.11
C THR A 82 5.41 -17.47 -15.38
N ARG A 83 4.67 -16.37 -15.30
CA ARG A 83 5.02 -15.18 -14.54
C ARG A 83 3.96 -14.92 -13.46
N ILE A 84 4.42 -14.86 -12.22
CA ILE A 84 3.58 -14.59 -11.05
C ILE A 84 4.01 -13.25 -10.44
N LEU A 85 3.05 -12.40 -10.17
CA LEU A 85 3.27 -11.13 -9.47
C LEU A 85 2.70 -11.24 -8.05
N PHE A 86 3.58 -11.07 -7.07
CA PHE A 86 3.23 -10.96 -5.67
C PHE A 86 3.42 -9.51 -5.23
N ASP A 87 2.33 -8.83 -4.94
CA ASP A 87 2.33 -7.44 -4.50
C ASP A 87 1.32 -7.20 -3.39
N GLY A 88 1.33 -6.03 -2.83
CA GLY A 88 0.39 -5.66 -1.81
C GLY A 88 0.84 -4.45 -1.00
N TYR A 89 0.12 -4.22 0.08
CA TYR A 89 0.43 -3.15 1.01
C TYR A 89 0.04 -3.52 2.44
N ILE A 90 0.67 -2.83 3.38
CA ILE A 90 0.32 -2.83 4.80
C ILE A 90 0.11 -1.39 5.21
N ASP A 91 -1.04 -1.09 5.77
CA ASP A 91 -1.34 0.18 6.41
C ASP A 91 -1.48 -0.02 7.91
N TRP A 92 -0.83 0.85 8.65
CA TRP A 92 -0.95 0.91 10.10
C TRP A 92 -1.14 2.36 10.53
N SER A 93 -2.23 2.63 11.25
CA SER A 93 -2.52 3.94 11.82
C SER A 93 -2.48 3.88 13.34
N THR A 94 -2.03 4.97 13.94
CA THR A 94 -1.96 5.10 15.41
C THR A 94 -3.34 5.35 15.99
N ALA A 95 -3.48 5.00 17.28
CA ALA A 95 -4.67 5.30 18.07
C ALA A 95 -4.47 6.63 18.80
N GLU A 96 -5.43 7.53 18.67
CA GLU A 96 -5.55 8.71 19.53
C GLU A 96 -7.00 8.84 20.03
N ASP A 97 -7.14 9.23 21.28
CA ASP A 97 -8.41 9.46 22.01
C ASP A 97 -9.44 8.31 21.90
N ASP A 98 -10.46 8.45 21.08
CA ASP A 98 -11.55 7.47 20.95
C ASP A 98 -11.37 6.45 19.81
N HIS A 99 -10.26 6.51 19.07
CA HIS A 99 -9.94 5.58 17.97
C HIS A 99 -8.89 4.55 18.38
N LYS A 100 -9.17 3.27 18.13
CA LYS A 100 -8.16 2.21 18.22
C LYS A 100 -7.22 2.25 17.02
N SER A 101 -5.97 1.81 17.22
CA SER A 101 -5.05 1.60 16.11
C SER A 101 -5.64 0.66 15.07
N ASP A 102 -5.49 1.02 13.81
CA ASP A 102 -5.98 0.30 12.66
C ASP A 102 -4.83 -0.39 11.93
N PHE A 103 -5.03 -1.64 11.54
CA PHE A 103 -4.05 -2.43 10.79
C PHE A 103 -4.74 -3.11 9.61
N HIS A 104 -4.26 -2.81 8.41
CA HIS A 104 -4.73 -3.40 7.17
C HIS A 104 -3.58 -4.07 6.42
N PHE A 105 -3.71 -5.36 6.16
CA PHE A 105 -2.77 -6.16 5.38
C PHE A 105 -3.47 -6.73 4.14
N ASN A 106 -2.99 -6.39 2.97
CA ASN A 106 -3.65 -6.72 1.69
C ASN A 106 -2.67 -7.25 0.64
N PRO A 107 -2.21 -8.51 0.77
CA PRO A 107 -1.39 -9.15 -0.25
C PRO A 107 -2.23 -9.64 -1.44
N GLN A 108 -1.64 -9.58 -2.62
CA GLN A 108 -2.21 -10.09 -3.87
C GLN A 108 -1.22 -11.04 -4.54
N LEU A 109 -1.72 -12.16 -5.03
CA LEU A 109 -0.97 -13.10 -5.85
C LEU A 109 -1.64 -13.21 -7.21
N LYS A 110 -0.94 -12.80 -8.26
CA LYS A 110 -1.49 -12.69 -9.62
C LYS A 110 -0.66 -13.48 -10.61
N LEU A 111 -1.34 -14.24 -11.45
CA LEU A 111 -0.76 -14.92 -12.60
C LEU A 111 -0.88 -14.01 -13.83
N ASP A 112 0.23 -13.77 -14.50
CA ASP A 112 0.28 -12.98 -15.73
C ASP A 112 -0.16 -13.84 -16.93
N LEU A 113 -1.44 -13.77 -17.24
CA LEU A 113 -2.00 -14.50 -18.39
C LEU A 113 -1.56 -13.91 -19.72
N GLY A 114 -1.24 -12.63 -19.77
CA GLY A 114 -0.71 -11.98 -20.96
C GLY A 114 0.67 -12.51 -21.36
N ASN A 115 1.45 -12.96 -20.38
CA ASN A 115 2.79 -13.51 -20.63
C ASN A 115 2.76 -14.75 -21.53
N TYR A 116 1.74 -15.60 -21.42
CA TYR A 116 1.56 -16.77 -22.29
C TYR A 116 1.28 -16.39 -23.76
N ARG A 117 0.86 -15.17 -24.02
CA ARG A 117 0.60 -14.64 -25.36
C ARG A 117 1.65 -13.64 -25.84
N GLY A 118 2.80 -13.58 -25.17
CA GLY A 118 3.87 -12.64 -25.50
C GLY A 118 3.58 -11.18 -25.18
N LYS A 119 2.56 -10.92 -24.34
CA LYS A 119 2.17 -9.57 -23.85
C LYS A 119 2.17 -9.53 -22.33
N PRO A 120 3.34 -9.60 -21.70
CA PRO A 120 3.42 -9.55 -20.24
C PRO A 120 2.89 -8.22 -19.69
N GLY A 121 2.28 -8.27 -18.51
CA GLY A 121 1.81 -7.09 -17.83
C GLY A 121 0.44 -6.56 -18.26
N VAL A 122 -0.24 -7.23 -19.21
CA VAL A 122 -1.53 -6.76 -19.76
C VAL A 122 -2.72 -7.37 -19.03
N LEU A 123 -2.69 -8.67 -18.78
CA LEU A 123 -3.81 -9.39 -18.17
C LEU A 123 -3.33 -10.26 -17.02
N TYR A 124 -3.90 -10.04 -15.87
CA TYR A 124 -3.65 -10.82 -14.66
C TYR A 124 -4.92 -11.44 -14.12
N ALA A 125 -4.81 -12.66 -13.61
CA ALA A 125 -5.84 -13.29 -12.78
C ALA A 125 -5.19 -13.79 -11.49
N GLY A 126 -5.88 -13.66 -10.38
CA GLY A 126 -5.30 -14.05 -9.11
C GLY A 126 -6.25 -13.97 -7.95
N ILE A 127 -5.67 -13.96 -6.78
CA ILE A 127 -6.36 -13.86 -5.50
C ILE A 127 -5.81 -12.67 -4.70
N GLU A 128 -6.69 -12.06 -3.93
CA GLU A 128 -6.40 -11.03 -2.97
C GLU A 128 -6.85 -11.49 -1.60
N TYR A 129 -5.99 -11.34 -0.61
CA TYR A 129 -6.33 -11.53 0.79
C TYR A 129 -6.37 -10.17 1.48
N SER A 130 -7.48 -9.87 2.14
CA SER A 130 -7.63 -8.66 2.94
C SER A 130 -7.82 -9.02 4.40
N TYR A 131 -6.91 -8.57 5.23
CA TYR A 131 -7.00 -8.66 6.69
C TYR A 131 -7.09 -7.24 7.25
N TRP A 132 -8.15 -6.98 7.97
CA TRP A 132 -8.36 -5.69 8.61
C TRP A 132 -8.68 -5.88 10.08
N ASN A 133 -7.86 -5.31 10.94
CA ASN A 133 -8.11 -5.26 12.37
C ASN A 133 -8.55 -3.85 12.76
N ASN A 134 -9.61 -3.74 13.54
CA ASN A 134 -10.22 -2.47 13.97
C ASN A 134 -10.63 -1.54 12.81
N LYS A 135 -11.22 -2.11 11.76
CA LYS A 135 -11.57 -1.42 10.50
C LYS A 135 -12.27 -0.06 10.67
N TYR A 136 -13.08 0.09 11.69
CA TYR A 136 -13.85 1.30 11.94
C TYR A 136 -13.35 2.11 13.15
N GLY A 137 -12.31 1.68 13.85
CA GLY A 137 -11.77 2.34 15.03
C GLY A 137 -12.79 2.48 16.18
N LEU A 138 -13.90 1.72 16.15
CA LEU A 138 -14.98 1.80 17.11
C LEU A 138 -14.72 0.89 18.31
N ASN A 139 -15.08 1.39 19.51
CA ASN A 139 -14.89 0.67 20.77
C ASN A 139 -15.92 -0.44 21.04
N ASP A 140 -16.89 -0.63 20.15
CA ASP A 140 -17.94 -1.65 20.30
C ASP A 140 -17.54 -2.97 19.64
N ASP A 141 -17.90 -4.09 20.30
CA ASP A 141 -17.56 -5.47 19.94
C ASP A 141 -18.07 -5.96 18.57
N VAL A 142 -18.52 -5.06 17.71
CA VAL A 142 -19.10 -5.38 16.41
C VAL A 142 -18.06 -5.16 15.32
N MET A 143 -17.48 -6.26 14.80
CA MET A 143 -16.54 -6.32 13.68
C MET A 143 -15.13 -5.72 13.94
N GLU A 144 -14.46 -6.19 14.96
CA GLU A 144 -13.06 -5.79 15.21
C GLU A 144 -12.09 -6.32 14.17
N THR A 145 -12.38 -7.44 13.54
CA THR A 145 -11.49 -8.08 12.57
C THR A 145 -12.25 -8.56 11.35
N GLU A 146 -11.78 -8.19 10.17
CA GLU A 146 -12.30 -8.66 8.90
C GLU A 146 -11.24 -9.46 8.15
N ASN A 147 -11.61 -10.65 7.69
CA ASN A 147 -10.82 -11.49 6.81
C ASN A 147 -11.62 -11.78 5.54
N ALA A 148 -11.05 -11.48 4.39
CA ALA A 148 -11.68 -11.75 3.13
C ALA A 148 -10.67 -12.26 2.11
N VAL A 149 -11.08 -13.28 1.34
CA VAL A 149 -10.35 -13.75 0.17
C VAL A 149 -11.19 -13.46 -1.05
N SER A 150 -10.62 -12.77 -2.03
CA SER A 150 -11.31 -12.39 -3.25
C SER A 150 -10.55 -12.86 -4.48
N ALA A 151 -11.26 -13.29 -5.50
CA ALA A 151 -10.69 -13.46 -6.82
C ALA A 151 -10.59 -12.11 -7.52
N LEU A 152 -9.52 -11.89 -8.26
CA LEU A 152 -9.33 -10.67 -9.03
C LEU A 152 -8.91 -10.94 -10.47
N VAL A 153 -9.34 -10.06 -11.35
CA VAL A 153 -8.85 -9.97 -12.73
C VAL A 153 -8.47 -8.53 -12.97
N LYS A 154 -7.25 -8.29 -13.43
CA LYS A 154 -6.76 -6.95 -13.78
C LYS A 154 -6.36 -6.90 -15.25
N PHE A 155 -6.82 -5.89 -15.93
CA PHE A 155 -6.44 -5.58 -17.30
C PHE A 155 -5.76 -4.21 -17.35
N HIS A 156 -4.56 -4.16 -17.91
CA HIS A 156 -3.81 -2.92 -18.12
C HIS A 156 -3.83 -2.54 -19.61
N PHE A 157 -4.28 -1.36 -19.87
CA PHE A 157 -4.35 -0.79 -21.22
C PHE A 157 -3.03 -0.13 -21.63
#